data_2c28d28665b201f22b78090a466943a0
#
_entry.id   2c28d28665b201f22b78090a466943a0
#
_cell.length_a   1.000
_cell.length_b   1.000
_cell.length_c   1.000
_cell.angle_alpha   90.00
_cell.angle_beta   90.00
_cell.angle_gamma   90.00
#
_symmetry.space_group_name_H-M   'P 1'
#
loop_
_entity.id
_entity.type
_entity.pdbx_description
1 polymer ?
#
loop_
_entity_poly.entity_id
_entity_poly.type
_entity_poly.pdbx_seq_one_letter_code
_entity_poly.pdbx_strand_id
1 'polypeptide(L)'
;SKLVVFVLAWPHEMLHVLALRLIGKQPERVGATFVLVPEGLSLDEIIFVNALPVLVTGTLFALGFLVPRVVWDNPIFIVLHGLMLAYTGGSAGDIGTILGAIFLKITEKSKQ
;
A
#
# COMPACT_ATOMS: atom_id res chain seq x y z
N SER A 1 -16.80 -12.43 -5.35
CA SER A 1 -16.56 -13.69 -4.65
C SER A 1 -15.44 -13.53 -3.62
N LYS A 2 -15.38 -14.43 -2.66
CA LYS A 2 -14.34 -14.42 -1.62
C LYS A 2 -12.94 -14.58 -2.21
N LEU A 3 -12.80 -15.33 -3.29
CA LEU A 3 -11.52 -15.51 -3.97
C LEU A 3 -11.00 -14.20 -4.57
N VAL A 4 -11.88 -13.44 -5.22
CA VAL A 4 -11.50 -12.14 -5.81
C VAL A 4 -11.07 -11.17 -4.72
N VAL A 5 -11.82 -11.08 -3.63
CA VAL A 5 -11.47 -10.22 -2.49
C VAL A 5 -10.12 -10.63 -1.91
N PHE A 6 -9.88 -11.93 -1.73
CA PHE A 6 -8.62 -12.44 -1.21
C PHE A 6 -7.44 -12.06 -2.14
N VAL A 7 -7.58 -12.30 -3.45
CA VAL A 7 -6.52 -12.01 -4.42
C VAL A 7 -6.19 -10.52 -4.45
N LEU A 8 -7.20 -9.64 -4.32
CA LEU A 8 -6.99 -8.20 -4.38
C LEU A 8 -6.52 -7.61 -3.04
N ALA A 9 -7.01 -8.15 -1.92
CA ALA A 9 -6.73 -7.55 -0.61
C ALA A 9 -5.48 -8.12 0.07
N TRP A 10 -5.25 -9.43 -0.01
CA TRP A 10 -4.19 -10.08 0.76
C TRP A 10 -2.79 -9.54 0.43
N PRO A 11 -2.37 -9.38 -0.85
CA PRO A 11 -1.04 -8.83 -1.13
C PRO A 11 -0.85 -7.41 -0.61
N HIS A 12 -1.91 -6.59 -0.71
CA HIS A 12 -1.89 -5.22 -0.19
C HIS A 12 -1.68 -5.22 1.33
N GLU A 13 -2.43 -6.07 2.05
CA GLU A 13 -2.33 -6.15 3.50
C GLU A 13 -0.96 -6.70 3.94
N MET A 14 -0.38 -7.64 3.18
CA MET A 14 0.96 -8.14 3.48
C MET A 14 2.03 -7.07 3.33
N LEU A 15 1.84 -6.10 2.45
CA LEU A 15 2.75 -4.95 2.34
C LEU A 15 2.69 -4.07 3.59
N HIS A 16 1.52 -3.91 4.21
CA HIS A 16 1.42 -3.23 5.51
C HIS A 16 2.18 -3.99 6.60
N VAL A 17 2.07 -5.31 6.62
CA VAL A 17 2.82 -6.15 7.58
C VAL A 17 4.32 -5.97 7.38
N LEU A 18 4.77 -5.98 6.12
CA LEU A 18 6.18 -5.77 5.79
C LEU A 18 6.66 -4.40 6.28
N ALA A 19 5.87 -3.35 6.05
CA ALA A 19 6.22 -2.01 6.49
C ALA A 19 6.38 -1.94 8.01
N LEU A 20 5.46 -2.57 8.77
CA LEU A 20 5.55 -2.63 10.23
C LEU A 20 6.82 -3.34 10.68
N ARG A 21 7.15 -4.47 10.05
CA ARG A 21 8.37 -5.22 10.39
C ARG A 21 9.63 -4.42 10.11
N LEU A 22 9.65 -3.65 9.03
CA LEU A 22 10.81 -2.83 8.67
C LEU A 22 11.08 -1.74 9.71
N ILE A 23 10.07 -1.26 10.41
CA ILE A 23 10.24 -0.28 11.49
C ILE A 23 10.32 -0.93 12.87
N GLY A 24 10.46 -2.26 12.93
CA GLY A 24 10.62 -2.98 14.19
C GLY A 24 9.35 -3.16 14.99
N LYS A 25 8.18 -3.06 14.36
CA LYS A 25 6.88 -3.22 15.01
C LYS A 25 6.20 -4.49 14.56
N GLN A 26 5.22 -4.93 15.34
CA GLN A 26 4.41 -6.11 15.03
C GLN A 26 2.96 -5.65 14.82
N PRO A 27 2.24 -6.19 13.83
CA PRO A 27 0.82 -5.91 13.71
C PRO A 27 0.10 -6.48 14.92
N GLU A 28 -0.92 -5.77 15.39
CA GLU A 28 -1.74 -6.25 16.51
C GLU A 28 -2.56 -7.47 16.09
N ARG A 29 -3.07 -7.46 14.87
CA ARG A 29 -3.86 -8.55 14.32
C ARG A 29 -3.77 -8.53 12.80
N VAL A 30 -3.66 -9.70 12.18
CA VAL A 30 -3.58 -9.86 10.73
C VAL A 30 -4.73 -10.76 10.27
N GLY A 31 -5.54 -10.26 9.34
CA GLY A 31 -6.54 -11.04 8.64
C GLY A 31 -6.22 -11.11 7.15
N ALA A 32 -7.05 -11.83 6.38
CA ALA A 32 -6.87 -11.94 4.94
C ALA A 32 -7.13 -10.61 4.23
N THR A 33 -7.99 -9.76 4.80
CA THR A 33 -8.44 -8.50 4.19
C THR A 33 -8.17 -7.28 5.05
N PHE A 34 -7.45 -7.44 6.17
CA PHE A 34 -7.17 -6.32 7.08
C PHE A 34 -5.88 -6.57 7.87
N VAL A 35 -5.30 -5.48 8.33
CA VAL A 35 -4.19 -5.49 9.29
C VAL A 35 -4.51 -4.43 10.34
N LEU A 36 -4.53 -4.84 11.61
CA LEU A 36 -4.66 -3.90 12.72
C LEU A 36 -3.26 -3.45 13.14
N VAL A 37 -3.00 -2.15 13.01
CA VAL A 37 -1.72 -1.58 13.41
C VAL A 37 -1.66 -1.42 14.93
N PRO A 38 -0.46 -1.55 15.55
CA PRO A 38 -0.33 -1.34 16.98
C PRO A 38 -0.60 0.12 17.34
N GLU A 39 -1.06 0.35 18.56
CA GLU A 39 -1.23 1.69 19.09
C GLU A 39 0.13 2.34 19.34
N GLY A 40 0.15 3.67 19.36
CA GLY A 40 1.34 4.41 19.73
C GLY A 40 2.34 4.65 18.60
N LEU A 41 1.94 4.40 17.34
CA LEU A 41 2.80 4.75 16.20
C LEU A 41 2.92 6.27 16.08
N SER A 42 4.14 6.74 15.78
CA SER A 42 4.35 8.15 15.45
C SER A 42 3.70 8.49 14.12
N LEU A 43 3.51 9.79 13.85
CA LEU A 43 2.95 10.22 12.56
C LEU A 43 3.81 9.78 11.39
N ASP A 44 5.13 9.83 11.52
CA ASP A 44 6.05 9.37 10.48
C ASP A 44 5.91 7.85 10.23
N GLU A 45 5.74 7.06 11.28
CA GLU A 45 5.51 5.63 11.17
C GLU A 45 4.17 5.32 10.47
N ILE A 46 3.12 6.06 10.81
CA ILE A 46 1.81 5.91 10.16
C ILE A 46 1.93 6.21 8.66
N ILE A 47 2.63 7.29 8.30
CA ILE A 47 2.85 7.66 6.90
C ILE A 47 3.58 6.54 6.17
N PHE A 48 4.68 6.03 6.75
CA PHE A 48 5.48 4.96 6.12
C PHE A 48 4.66 3.68 5.92
N VAL A 49 3.95 3.23 6.95
CA VAL A 49 3.17 1.98 6.88
C VAL A 49 2.09 2.06 5.80
N ASN A 50 1.44 3.22 5.67
CA ASN A 50 0.39 3.39 4.67
C ASN A 50 0.95 3.70 3.27
N ALA A 51 2.15 4.27 3.18
CA ALA A 51 2.76 4.61 1.90
C ALA A 51 3.38 3.40 1.20
N LEU A 52 3.90 2.41 1.95
CA LEU A 52 4.63 1.30 1.34
C LEU A 52 3.82 0.54 0.28
N PRO A 53 2.55 0.14 0.53
CA PRO A 53 1.78 -0.54 -0.51
C PRO A 53 1.62 0.28 -1.78
N VAL A 54 1.27 1.56 -1.67
CA VAL A 54 1.05 2.41 -2.83
C VAL A 54 2.36 2.70 -3.58
N LEU A 55 3.47 2.83 -2.86
CA LEU A 55 4.77 3.03 -3.47
C LEU A 55 5.23 1.80 -4.24
N VAL A 56 5.07 0.61 -3.67
CA VAL A 56 5.46 -0.65 -4.32
C VAL A 56 4.61 -0.90 -5.56
N THR A 57 3.29 -0.91 -5.42
CA THR A 57 2.41 -1.24 -6.54
C THR A 57 2.38 -0.14 -7.59
N GLY A 58 2.42 1.13 -7.18
CA GLY A 58 2.46 2.26 -8.10
C GLY A 58 3.75 2.30 -8.90
N THR A 59 4.90 1.99 -8.27
CA THR A 59 6.19 1.91 -8.94
C THR A 59 6.20 0.78 -9.96
N LEU A 60 5.72 -0.42 -9.58
CA LEU A 60 5.64 -1.54 -10.50
C LEU A 60 4.72 -1.25 -11.69
N PHE A 61 3.59 -0.59 -11.44
CA PHE A 61 2.69 -0.17 -12.51
C PHE A 61 3.39 0.79 -13.47
N ALA A 62 4.07 1.81 -12.95
CA ALA A 62 4.79 2.79 -13.76
C ALA A 62 5.91 2.14 -14.57
N LEU A 63 6.70 1.24 -13.95
CA LEU A 63 7.78 0.54 -14.63
C LEU A 63 7.27 -0.33 -15.78
N GLY A 64 6.03 -0.82 -15.69
CA GLY A 64 5.42 -1.62 -16.75
C GLY A 64 5.34 -0.88 -18.08
N PHE A 65 5.28 0.45 -18.09
CA PHE A 65 5.26 1.22 -19.31
C PHE A 65 6.63 1.35 -19.97
N LEU A 66 7.70 0.97 -19.28
CA LEU A 66 9.07 1.04 -19.79
C LEU A 66 9.53 -0.25 -20.46
N VAL A 67 8.74 -1.33 -20.35
CA VAL A 67 9.11 -2.61 -20.96
C VAL A 67 8.94 -2.56 -22.48
N PRO A 68 9.71 -3.38 -23.25
CA PRO A 68 9.57 -3.43 -24.71
C PRO A 68 8.15 -3.82 -25.15
N ARG A 69 7.74 -3.31 -26.30
CA ARG A 69 6.39 -3.55 -26.83
C ARG A 69 6.08 -5.02 -26.98
N VAL A 70 7.06 -5.87 -27.27
CA VAL A 70 6.88 -7.32 -27.42
C VAL A 70 6.33 -7.96 -26.13
N VAL A 71 6.69 -7.40 -24.95
CA VAL A 71 6.19 -7.89 -23.67
C VAL A 71 4.70 -7.61 -23.52
N TRP A 72 4.22 -6.48 -24.07
CA TRP A 72 2.81 -6.09 -24.05
C TRP A 72 1.93 -7.01 -24.89
N ASP A 73 2.51 -7.76 -25.81
CA ASP A 73 1.76 -8.75 -26.59
C ASP A 73 1.45 -10.02 -25.78
N ASN A 74 2.05 -10.17 -24.61
CA ASN A 74 1.79 -11.32 -23.74
C ASN A 74 0.56 -11.03 -22.86
N PRO A 75 -0.52 -11.83 -22.95
CA PRO A 75 -1.72 -11.60 -22.14
C PRO A 75 -1.46 -11.71 -20.64
N ILE A 76 -0.51 -12.55 -20.22
CA ILE A 76 -0.15 -12.67 -18.79
C ILE A 76 0.41 -11.34 -18.28
N PHE A 77 1.27 -10.68 -19.06
CA PHE A 77 1.82 -9.38 -18.69
C PHE A 77 0.71 -8.34 -18.56
N ILE A 78 -0.24 -8.30 -19.50
CA ILE A 78 -1.34 -7.35 -19.46
C ILE A 78 -2.17 -7.55 -18.18
N VAL A 79 -2.47 -8.80 -17.82
CA VAL A 79 -3.22 -9.12 -16.59
C VAL A 79 -2.44 -8.66 -15.35
N LEU A 80 -1.15 -8.97 -15.26
CA LEU A 80 -0.32 -8.59 -14.11
C LEU A 80 -0.20 -7.07 -13.99
N HIS A 81 -0.03 -6.38 -15.12
CA HIS A 81 0.05 -4.91 -15.12
C HIS A 81 -1.28 -4.28 -14.67
N GLY A 82 -2.40 -4.85 -15.13
CA GLY A 82 -3.73 -4.43 -14.69
C GLY A 82 -3.95 -4.66 -13.19
N LEU A 83 -3.42 -5.76 -12.64
CA LEU A 83 -3.47 -6.02 -11.20
C LEU A 83 -2.70 -4.96 -10.41
N MET A 84 -1.56 -4.51 -10.92
CA MET A 84 -0.80 -3.44 -10.24
C MET A 84 -1.61 -2.14 -10.21
N LEU A 85 -2.34 -1.84 -11.27
CA LEU A 85 -3.25 -0.69 -11.29
C LEU A 85 -4.36 -0.85 -10.24
N ALA A 86 -4.97 -2.04 -10.17
CA ALA A 86 -6.04 -2.32 -9.21
C ALA A 86 -5.53 -2.18 -7.77
N TYR A 87 -4.35 -2.70 -7.45
CA TYR A 87 -3.75 -2.58 -6.14
C TYR A 87 -3.45 -1.12 -5.78
N THR A 88 -2.94 -0.35 -6.75
CA THR A 88 -2.66 1.08 -6.53
C THR A 88 -3.96 1.84 -6.27
N GLY A 89 -5.01 1.57 -7.05
CA GLY A 89 -6.32 2.18 -6.85
C GLY A 89 -6.96 1.79 -5.52
N GLY A 90 -6.74 0.54 -5.07
CA GLY A 90 -7.22 0.07 -3.78
C GLY A 90 -6.54 0.73 -2.58
N SER A 91 -5.46 1.49 -2.81
CA SER A 91 -4.75 2.20 -1.76
C SER A 91 -5.33 3.59 -1.46
N ALA A 92 -6.50 3.94 -2.00
CA ALA A 92 -7.11 5.25 -1.79
C ALA A 92 -7.33 5.58 -0.30
N GLY A 93 -7.76 4.59 0.50
CA GLY A 93 -7.91 4.77 1.95
C GLY A 93 -6.59 5.07 2.65
N ASP A 94 -5.51 4.42 2.21
CA ASP A 94 -4.17 4.64 2.75
C ASP A 94 -3.68 6.05 2.44
N ILE A 95 -3.95 6.54 1.23
CA ILE A 95 -3.61 7.91 0.84
C ILE A 95 -4.35 8.91 1.75
N GLY A 96 -5.63 8.67 2.02
CA GLY A 96 -6.38 9.49 2.96
C GLY A 96 -5.77 9.54 4.35
N THR A 97 -5.33 8.37 4.85
CA THR A 97 -4.66 8.27 6.15
C THR A 97 -3.33 9.05 6.15
N ILE A 98 -2.55 8.95 5.07
CA ILE A 98 -1.30 9.68 4.92
C ILE A 98 -1.54 11.20 4.95
N LEU A 99 -2.52 11.66 4.19
CA LEU A 99 -2.86 13.09 4.14
C LEU A 99 -3.32 13.60 5.51
N GLY A 100 -4.12 12.81 6.22
CA GLY A 100 -4.53 13.14 7.58
C GLY A 100 -3.35 13.26 8.55
N ALA A 101 -2.40 12.31 8.47
CA ALA A 101 -1.21 12.33 9.31
C ALA A 101 -0.32 13.54 9.00
N ILE A 102 -0.15 13.88 7.72
CA ILE A 102 0.60 15.06 7.30
C ILE A 102 -0.06 16.33 7.84
N PHE A 103 -1.39 16.42 7.72
CA PHE A 103 -2.15 17.57 8.23
C PHE A 103 -1.95 17.73 9.75
N LEU A 104 -2.05 16.64 10.51
CA LEU A 104 -1.84 16.69 11.97
C LEU A 104 -0.42 17.13 12.31
N LYS A 105 0.57 16.63 11.57
CA LYS A 105 1.97 17.00 11.79
C LYS A 105 2.22 18.49 11.55
N ILE A 106 1.65 19.04 10.49
CA ILE A 106 1.75 20.46 10.17
C ILE A 106 1.06 21.29 11.26
N THR A 107 -0.13 20.86 11.69
CA THR A 107 -0.91 21.55 12.73
C THR A 107 -0.17 21.57 14.07
N GLU A 108 0.43 20.44 14.46
CA GLU A 108 1.24 20.38 15.69
C GLU A 108 2.44 21.32 15.63
N LYS A 109 3.12 21.37 14.49
CA LYS A 109 4.25 22.27 14.28
C LYS A 109 3.86 23.74 14.41
N SER A 110 2.70 24.13 13.91
CA SER A 110 2.23 25.53 13.97
C SER A 110 1.81 25.95 15.36
N LYS A 111 1.55 25.01 16.28
CA LYS A 111 1.21 25.28 17.68
C LYS A 111 2.43 25.48 18.58
N GLN A 112 3.59 25.14 18.06
CA GLN A 112 4.86 25.35 18.77
C GLN A 112 5.46 26.72 18.41
#